data_829e4a30126d61b6ccd4492d85734777
#
_entry.id   829e4a30126d61b6ccd4492d85734777
#
_cell.length_a   1.000
_cell.length_b   1.000
_cell.length_c   1.000
_cell.angle_alpha   90.00
_cell.angle_beta   90.00
_cell.angle_gamma   90.00
#
_symmetry.space_group_name_H-M   'P 1'
#
loop_
_entity.id
_entity.type
_entity.pdbx_description
1 polymer ?
#
loop_
_entity_poly.entity_id
_entity_poly.type
_entity_poly.pdbx_seq_one_letter_code
_entity_poly.pdbx_strand_id
1 'polypeptide(L)'
;GWRPKVYTSSAVARTGLEALELVRGAVERVRPAAVIAVDALASRSLHRVCTTVQLSDTGIVPGSGVGNARMALDQAHLGIPVIAIGVPTVVEAATLCLDLLEEAGETAFDPALFRQPGAEWFVTPRNIDREVETLARILGLGISTALHVDFSVEDVEKWIS
;
A
#
# COMPACT_ATOMS: atom_id res chain seq x y z
N GLY A 1 0.38 -8.58 -28.56
CA GLY A 1 0.10 -7.43 -27.73
C GLY A 1 0.12 -7.80 -26.26
N TRP A 2 0.77 -6.98 -25.48
CA TRP A 2 0.84 -7.13 -24.05
C TRP A 2 -0.56 -6.93 -23.42
N ARG A 3 -1.00 -7.85 -22.57
CA ARG A 3 -2.27 -7.73 -21.86
C ARG A 3 -2.01 -7.86 -20.36
N PRO A 4 -2.23 -6.82 -19.56
CA PRO A 4 -2.17 -6.94 -18.11
C PRO A 4 -3.29 -7.86 -17.62
N LYS A 5 -2.98 -8.69 -16.63
CA LYS A 5 -3.97 -9.46 -15.88
C LYS A 5 -4.05 -8.87 -14.49
N VAL A 6 -5.22 -8.36 -14.15
CA VAL A 6 -5.49 -7.79 -12.84
C VAL A 6 -6.12 -8.86 -11.95
N TYR A 7 -5.55 -9.07 -10.79
CA TYR A 7 -6.09 -9.91 -9.74
C TYR A 7 -6.37 -9.01 -8.54
N THR A 8 -7.61 -8.93 -8.13
CA THR A 8 -7.97 -8.25 -6.88
C THR A 8 -8.22 -9.31 -5.81
N SER A 9 -7.64 -9.14 -4.65
CA SER A 9 -7.88 -9.99 -3.52
C SER A 9 -8.37 -9.14 -2.35
N SER A 10 -9.67 -9.18 -2.10
CA SER A 10 -10.30 -8.56 -0.93
C SER A 10 -10.20 -9.42 0.33
N ALA A 11 -9.81 -10.69 0.19
CA ALA A 11 -9.75 -11.67 1.29
C ALA A 11 -8.41 -11.70 2.03
N VAL A 12 -7.46 -10.89 1.64
CA VAL A 12 -6.04 -10.95 2.02
C VAL A 12 -5.76 -10.51 3.45
N ALA A 13 -6.76 -10.04 4.16
CA ALA A 13 -6.54 -9.40 5.45
C ALA A 13 -6.15 -10.34 6.60
N ARG A 14 -6.19 -11.66 6.44
CA ARG A 14 -6.03 -12.55 7.59
C ARG A 14 -4.63 -13.09 7.81
N THR A 15 -3.92 -13.49 6.77
CA THR A 15 -2.52 -13.93 6.91
C THR A 15 -1.72 -13.56 5.65
N GLY A 16 -0.51 -13.03 5.80
CA GLY A 16 0.36 -12.71 4.66
C GLY A 16 0.80 -13.96 3.88
N LEU A 17 0.71 -15.14 4.48
CA LEU A 17 0.98 -16.42 3.84
C LEU A 17 -0.05 -16.71 2.73
N GLU A 18 -1.33 -16.47 2.99
CA GLU A 18 -2.40 -16.66 2.00
C GLU A 18 -2.23 -15.73 0.80
N ALA A 19 -1.81 -14.48 1.00
CA ALA A 19 -1.54 -13.55 -0.08
C ALA A 19 -0.40 -14.04 -0.97
N LEU A 20 0.71 -14.47 -0.37
CA LEU A 20 1.86 -15.00 -1.11
C LEU A 20 1.49 -16.24 -1.91
N GLU A 21 0.75 -17.18 -1.34
CA GLU A 21 0.34 -18.43 -2.01
C GLU A 21 -0.58 -18.14 -3.19
N LEU A 22 -1.56 -17.24 -3.03
CA LEU A 22 -2.45 -16.82 -4.12
C LEU A 22 -1.67 -16.17 -5.27
N VAL A 23 -0.77 -15.24 -4.95
CA VAL A 23 0.05 -14.56 -5.96
C VAL A 23 1.00 -15.53 -6.63
N ARG A 24 1.64 -16.43 -5.87
CA ARG A 24 2.52 -17.47 -6.39
C ARG A 24 1.78 -18.38 -7.37
N GLY A 25 0.61 -18.89 -7.01
CA GLY A 25 -0.20 -19.70 -7.89
C GLY A 25 -0.61 -18.96 -9.17
N ALA A 26 -0.92 -17.67 -9.08
CA ALA A 26 -1.19 -16.85 -10.25
C ALA A 26 0.07 -16.66 -11.13
N VAL A 27 1.23 -16.40 -10.52
CA VAL A 27 2.52 -16.27 -11.22
C VAL A 27 2.89 -17.54 -11.97
N GLU A 28 2.78 -18.70 -11.32
CA GLU A 28 3.08 -20.00 -11.93
C GLU A 28 2.19 -20.28 -13.17
N ARG A 29 0.91 -19.94 -13.07
CA ARG A 29 -0.04 -20.15 -14.14
C ARG A 29 0.08 -19.16 -15.29
N VAL A 30 0.29 -17.89 -14.98
CA VAL A 30 0.28 -16.78 -15.96
C VAL A 30 1.66 -16.54 -16.55
N ARG A 31 2.71 -16.84 -15.79
CA ARG A 31 4.14 -16.59 -16.12
C ARG A 31 4.34 -15.14 -16.57
N PRO A 32 4.00 -14.14 -15.75
CA PRO A 32 4.19 -12.74 -16.09
C PRO A 32 5.69 -12.38 -16.05
N ALA A 33 6.06 -11.28 -16.73
CA ALA A 33 7.42 -10.75 -16.67
C ALA A 33 7.72 -10.05 -15.33
N ALA A 34 6.72 -9.50 -14.67
CA ALA A 34 6.82 -8.83 -13.37
C ALA A 34 5.45 -8.80 -12.67
N VAL A 35 5.45 -8.51 -11.38
CA VAL A 35 4.26 -8.24 -10.57
C VAL A 35 4.26 -6.78 -10.14
N ILE A 36 3.13 -6.10 -10.25
CA ILE A 36 2.87 -4.82 -9.59
C ILE A 36 1.92 -5.11 -8.43
N ALA A 37 2.40 -4.91 -7.21
CA ALA A 37 1.63 -5.09 -5.99
C ALA A 37 1.22 -3.73 -5.43
N VAL A 38 -0.08 -3.51 -5.22
CA VAL A 38 -0.62 -2.27 -4.64
C VAL A 38 -1.25 -2.60 -3.30
N ASP A 39 -0.86 -1.89 -2.23
CA ASP A 39 -1.39 -2.10 -0.89
C ASP A 39 -1.55 -0.80 -0.12
N ALA A 40 -2.49 -0.81 0.84
CA ALA A 40 -2.66 0.25 1.79
C ALA A 40 -1.69 0.06 2.96
N LEU A 41 -1.03 1.15 3.37
CA LEU A 41 0.00 1.12 4.41
C LEU A 41 -0.44 1.90 5.64
N ALA A 42 0.15 1.57 6.79
CA ALA A 42 0.16 2.44 7.95
C ALA A 42 1.27 3.50 7.78
N SER A 43 0.92 4.75 8.00
CA SER A 43 1.87 5.86 7.94
C SER A 43 2.69 5.95 9.22
N ARG A 44 3.93 6.42 9.07
CA ARG A 44 4.80 6.82 10.19
C ARG A 44 4.76 8.33 10.48
N SER A 45 3.85 9.05 9.82
CA SER A 45 3.59 10.47 10.02
C SER A 45 2.20 10.82 9.55
N LEU A 46 1.49 11.68 10.30
CA LEU A 46 0.16 12.17 9.95
C LEU A 46 0.13 12.81 8.57
N HIS A 47 1.15 13.60 8.22
CA HIS A 47 1.21 14.35 6.95
C HIS A 47 1.29 13.49 5.70
N ARG A 48 1.63 12.20 5.83
CA ARG A 48 1.72 11.27 4.70
C ARG A 48 0.43 10.53 4.41
N VAL A 49 -0.53 10.58 5.33
CA VAL A 49 -1.81 9.86 5.16
C VAL A 49 -2.55 10.43 3.96
N CYS A 50 -2.87 9.59 2.99
CA CYS A 50 -3.57 9.91 1.74
C CYS A 50 -2.90 10.99 0.86
N THR A 51 -1.65 11.37 1.15
CA THR A 51 -0.93 12.43 0.42
C THR A 51 0.31 11.96 -0.32
N THR A 52 0.76 10.74 -0.05
CA THR A 52 1.99 10.19 -0.65
C THR A 52 1.74 8.81 -1.26
N VAL A 53 2.53 8.50 -2.28
CA VAL A 53 2.64 7.16 -2.87
C VAL A 53 4.08 6.71 -2.72
N GLN A 54 4.29 5.52 -2.19
CA GLN A 54 5.60 4.92 -2.01
C GLN A 54 5.82 3.87 -3.08
N LEU A 55 6.94 3.95 -3.79
CA LEU A 55 7.36 2.98 -4.80
C LEU A 55 8.60 2.25 -4.31
N SER A 56 8.64 0.93 -4.47
CA SER A 56 9.77 0.10 -4.11
C SER A 56 9.92 -1.07 -5.09
N ASP A 57 11.15 -1.43 -5.40
CA ASP A 57 11.52 -2.64 -6.13
C ASP A 57 11.93 -3.81 -5.20
N THR A 58 11.93 -3.57 -3.90
CA THR A 58 12.26 -4.58 -2.88
C THR A 58 11.05 -5.41 -2.42
N GLY A 59 9.88 -5.17 -3.03
CA GLY A 59 8.65 -5.83 -2.66
C GLY A 59 7.87 -5.12 -1.53
N ILE A 60 6.81 -5.78 -1.07
CA ILE A 60 5.92 -5.27 -0.02
C ILE A 60 5.53 -6.40 0.93
N VAL A 61 5.36 -6.07 2.19
CA VAL A 61 4.78 -6.97 3.20
C VAL A 61 3.30 -6.61 3.36
N PRO A 62 2.37 -7.37 2.77
CA PRO A 62 0.96 -7.03 2.79
C PRO A 62 0.44 -6.90 4.21
N GLY A 63 -0.24 -5.79 4.51
CA GLY A 63 -0.83 -5.52 5.81
C GLY A 63 0.16 -5.40 6.97
N SER A 64 1.41 -5.04 6.73
CA SER A 64 2.47 -4.89 7.75
C SER A 64 2.14 -3.90 8.87
N GLY A 65 1.09 -3.09 8.72
CA GLY A 65 0.61 -2.18 9.75
C GLY A 65 -0.12 -2.83 10.93
N VAL A 66 -0.39 -4.15 10.90
CA VAL A 66 -1.21 -4.84 11.92
C VAL A 66 -0.50 -6.04 12.57
N GLY A 67 0.80 -5.96 12.82
CA GLY A 67 1.50 -6.76 13.85
C GLY A 67 1.69 -8.26 13.61
N ASN A 68 1.35 -8.84 12.46
CA ASN A 68 1.56 -10.25 12.18
C ASN A 68 2.82 -10.50 11.33
N ALA A 69 3.59 -11.52 11.64
CA ALA A 69 4.71 -12.00 10.81
C ALA A 69 4.17 -12.44 9.45
N ARG A 70 4.35 -11.61 8.42
CA ARG A 70 3.83 -11.83 7.08
C ARG A 70 4.95 -12.06 6.10
N MET A 71 4.67 -12.93 5.12
CA MET A 71 5.61 -13.17 4.03
C MET A 71 5.57 -12.00 3.06
N ALA A 72 6.75 -11.54 2.65
CA ALA A 72 6.87 -10.48 1.67
C ALA A 72 6.47 -10.96 0.26
N LEU A 73 5.80 -10.09 -0.47
CA LEU A 73 5.67 -10.20 -1.92
C LEU A 73 6.89 -9.52 -2.53
N ASP A 74 7.92 -10.29 -2.80
CA ASP A 74 9.19 -9.84 -3.35
C ASP A 74 9.75 -10.83 -4.38
N GLN A 75 10.83 -10.44 -5.01
CA GLN A 75 11.48 -11.27 -6.02
C GLN A 75 12.03 -12.59 -5.43
N ALA A 76 12.45 -12.60 -4.17
CA ALA A 76 13.00 -13.81 -3.55
C ALA A 76 11.93 -14.90 -3.39
N HIS A 77 10.70 -14.51 -3.07
CA HIS A 77 9.59 -15.44 -2.88
C HIS A 77 8.85 -15.79 -4.19
N LEU A 78 8.78 -14.88 -5.15
CA LEU A 78 8.03 -15.07 -6.39
C LEU A 78 8.89 -15.49 -7.59
N GLY A 79 10.23 -15.35 -7.50
CA GLY A 79 11.16 -15.69 -8.58
C GLY A 79 11.15 -14.73 -9.78
N ILE A 80 10.36 -13.66 -9.71
CA ILE A 80 10.25 -12.62 -10.75
C ILE A 80 10.25 -11.23 -10.11
N PRO A 81 10.59 -10.16 -10.85
CA PRO A 81 10.58 -8.80 -10.32
C PRO A 81 9.23 -8.40 -9.75
N VAL A 82 9.24 -7.70 -8.61
CA VAL A 82 8.05 -7.15 -7.96
C VAL A 82 8.24 -5.64 -7.79
N ILE A 83 7.30 -4.88 -8.32
CA ILE A 83 7.19 -3.43 -8.09
C ILE A 83 6.06 -3.23 -7.08
N ALA A 84 6.40 -2.72 -5.92
CA ALA A 84 5.45 -2.43 -4.87
C ALA A 84 5.02 -0.96 -4.90
N ILE A 85 3.73 -0.73 -4.76
CA ILE A 85 3.12 0.59 -4.66
C ILE A 85 2.33 0.63 -3.35
N GLY A 86 2.81 1.42 -2.39
CA GLY A 86 2.18 1.56 -1.09
C GLY A 86 1.55 2.93 -0.92
N VAL A 87 0.32 2.96 -0.39
CA VAL A 87 -0.38 4.22 -0.09
C VAL A 87 -0.74 4.25 1.38
N PRO A 88 -0.20 5.20 2.16
CA PRO A 88 -0.57 5.36 3.55
C PRO A 88 -2.03 5.82 3.67
N THR A 89 -2.88 5.00 4.25
CA THR A 89 -4.32 5.30 4.43
C THR A 89 -4.72 5.46 5.89
N VAL A 90 -3.86 5.01 6.79
CA VAL A 90 -4.05 5.09 8.24
C VAL A 90 -2.77 5.54 8.92
N VAL A 91 -2.87 6.05 10.12
CA VAL A 91 -1.76 6.33 11.03
C VAL A 91 -2.02 5.68 12.38
N GLU A 92 -0.98 5.18 13.02
CA GLU A 92 -1.09 4.70 14.41
C GLU A 92 -1.42 5.86 15.34
N ALA A 93 -2.36 5.67 16.28
CA ALA A 93 -2.78 6.73 17.19
C ALA A 93 -1.62 7.29 18.02
N ALA A 94 -0.67 6.45 18.43
CA ALA A 94 0.54 6.88 19.10
C ALA A 94 1.37 7.85 18.24
N THR A 95 1.56 7.52 16.97
CA THR A 95 2.25 8.39 16.01
C THR A 95 1.52 9.72 15.84
N LEU A 96 0.19 9.69 15.70
CA LEU A 96 -0.63 10.90 15.62
C LEU A 96 -0.44 11.80 16.84
N CYS A 97 -0.48 11.24 18.05
CA CYS A 97 -0.28 12.00 19.28
C CYS A 97 1.12 12.61 19.35
N LEU A 98 2.15 11.86 18.98
CA LEU A 98 3.53 12.33 18.97
C LEU A 98 3.75 13.46 17.96
N ASP A 99 3.24 13.31 16.73
CA ASP A 99 3.32 14.35 15.69
C ASP A 99 2.66 15.65 16.16
N LEU A 100 1.47 15.57 16.78
CA LEU A 100 0.75 16.76 17.29
C LEU A 100 1.45 17.44 18.47
N LEU A 101 2.06 16.69 19.38
CA LEU A 101 2.85 17.24 20.48
C LEU A 101 4.11 17.92 19.97
N GLU A 102 4.79 17.32 19.00
CA GLU A 102 5.96 17.91 18.36
C GLU A 102 5.60 19.23 17.66
N GLU A 103 4.48 19.27 16.92
CA GLU A 103 3.99 20.49 16.28
C GLU A 103 3.62 21.59 17.30
N ALA A 104 3.09 21.21 18.45
CA ALA A 104 2.80 22.12 19.53
C ALA A 104 4.03 22.63 20.29
N GLY A 105 5.22 22.09 19.95
CA GLY A 105 6.48 22.43 20.65
C GLY A 105 6.62 21.77 22.03
N GLU A 106 5.77 20.81 22.35
CA GLU A 106 5.82 20.06 23.60
C GLU A 106 6.85 18.95 23.52
N THR A 107 7.90 19.05 24.34
CA THR A 107 8.99 18.06 24.38
C THR A 107 9.12 17.35 25.73
N ALA A 108 8.33 17.77 26.73
CA ALA A 108 8.41 17.28 28.12
C ALA A 108 7.51 16.06 28.35
N PHE A 109 7.55 15.06 27.47
CA PHE A 109 6.79 13.82 27.62
C PHE A 109 7.68 12.60 27.33
N ASP A 110 7.27 11.44 27.90
CA ASP A 110 7.91 10.16 27.57
C ASP A 110 7.16 9.50 26.41
N PRO A 111 7.78 9.34 25.23
CA PRO A 111 7.17 8.68 24.07
C PRO A 111 6.73 7.23 24.35
N ALA A 112 7.31 6.56 25.34
CA ALA A 112 6.96 5.20 25.71
C ALA A 112 5.54 5.09 26.27
N LEU A 113 4.99 6.16 26.81
CA LEU A 113 3.62 6.19 27.34
C LEU A 113 2.55 5.96 26.26
N PHE A 114 2.87 6.31 25.00
CA PHE A 114 1.95 6.16 23.87
C PHE A 114 2.05 4.80 23.17
N ARG A 115 3.06 3.98 23.54
CA ARG A 115 3.36 2.68 22.90
C ARG A 115 3.10 1.53 23.86
N GLN A 116 1.91 1.44 24.40
CA GLN A 116 1.55 0.32 25.27
C GLN A 116 1.25 -0.94 24.46
N PRO A 117 1.80 -2.12 24.84
CA PRO A 117 1.48 -3.38 24.17
C PRO A 117 -0.01 -3.68 24.22
N GLY A 118 -0.61 -4.05 23.08
CA GLY A 118 -2.02 -4.41 22.97
C GLY A 118 -2.99 -3.25 22.75
N ALA A 119 -2.51 -2.01 22.66
CA ALA A 119 -3.31 -0.83 22.34
C ALA A 119 -2.98 -0.27 20.95
N GLU A 120 -2.93 -1.13 19.94
CA GLU A 120 -2.71 -0.72 18.55
C GLU A 120 -3.99 -0.13 17.96
N TRP A 121 -4.12 1.19 18.10
CA TRP A 121 -5.22 1.94 17.49
C TRP A 121 -4.75 2.59 16.20
N PHE A 122 -5.55 2.44 15.15
CA PHE A 122 -5.31 3.13 13.90
C PHE A 122 -6.37 4.21 13.67
N VAL A 123 -5.91 5.35 13.19
CA VAL A 123 -6.74 6.51 12.85
C VAL A 123 -6.70 6.71 11.35
N THR A 124 -7.85 7.00 10.78
CA THR A 124 -8.01 7.28 9.36
C THR A 124 -8.81 8.57 9.15
N PRO A 125 -8.62 9.29 8.04
CA PRO A 125 -9.44 10.45 7.70
C PRO A 125 -10.94 10.08 7.64
N ARG A 126 -11.79 11.00 8.06
CA ARG A 126 -13.25 10.80 8.07
C ARG A 126 -13.81 10.47 6.68
N ASN A 127 -13.19 11.00 5.64
CA ASN A 127 -13.58 10.83 4.24
C ASN A 127 -12.74 9.77 3.52
N ILE A 128 -12.21 8.77 4.24
CA ILE A 128 -11.24 7.80 3.71
C ILE A 128 -11.74 7.09 2.45
N ASP A 129 -13.01 6.76 2.35
CA ASP A 129 -13.57 6.08 1.18
C ASP A 129 -13.37 6.90 -0.09
N ARG A 130 -13.61 8.22 0.00
CA ARG A 130 -13.40 9.15 -1.12
C ARG A 130 -11.90 9.32 -1.45
N GLU A 131 -11.06 9.39 -0.42
CA GLU A 131 -9.61 9.48 -0.63
C GLU A 131 -9.06 8.22 -1.32
N VAL A 132 -9.49 7.04 -0.87
CA VAL A 132 -9.11 5.77 -1.48
C VAL A 132 -9.59 5.68 -2.93
N GLU A 133 -10.82 6.10 -3.23
CA GLU A 133 -11.34 6.14 -4.60
C GLU A 133 -10.49 7.06 -5.50
N THR A 134 -10.17 8.26 -5.01
CA THR A 134 -9.34 9.23 -5.73
C THR A 134 -7.94 8.68 -5.99
N LEU A 135 -7.30 8.11 -4.97
CA LEU A 135 -5.98 7.50 -5.07
C LEU A 135 -5.97 6.30 -6.01
N ALA A 136 -7.00 5.46 -5.96
CA ALA A 136 -7.14 4.31 -6.86
C ALA A 136 -7.22 4.75 -8.33
N ARG A 137 -7.95 5.84 -8.63
CA ARG A 137 -8.01 6.42 -9.97
C ARG A 137 -6.65 6.96 -10.42
N ILE A 138 -5.95 7.70 -9.56
CA ILE A 138 -4.62 8.25 -9.84
C ILE A 138 -3.63 7.11 -10.12
N LEU A 139 -3.60 6.09 -9.28
CA LEU A 139 -2.72 4.94 -9.45
C LEU A 139 -3.06 4.15 -10.71
N GLY A 140 -4.34 3.90 -10.95
CA GLY A 140 -4.80 3.21 -12.15
C GLY A 140 -4.38 3.93 -13.42
N LEU A 141 -4.53 5.26 -13.46
CA LEU A 141 -4.09 6.10 -14.56
C LEU A 141 -2.56 6.05 -14.73
N GLY A 142 -1.82 6.24 -13.64
CA GLY A 142 -0.36 6.23 -13.65
C GLY A 142 0.22 4.88 -14.11
N ILE A 143 -0.28 3.76 -13.58
CA ILE A 143 0.13 2.42 -13.97
C ILE A 143 -0.20 2.17 -15.44
N SER A 144 -1.42 2.51 -15.88
CA SER A 144 -1.85 2.32 -17.26
C SER A 144 -0.98 3.11 -18.23
N THR A 145 -0.69 4.38 -17.93
CA THR A 145 0.18 5.23 -18.76
C THR A 145 1.61 4.69 -18.80
N ALA A 146 2.14 4.24 -17.66
CA ALA A 146 3.50 3.68 -17.60
C ALA A 146 3.65 2.38 -18.40
N LEU A 147 2.59 1.59 -18.49
CA LEU A 147 2.60 0.30 -19.19
C LEU A 147 2.23 0.41 -20.67
N HIS A 148 1.68 1.52 -21.12
CA HIS A 148 1.23 1.77 -22.49
C HIS A 148 1.89 3.07 -23.02
N VAL A 149 3.17 2.98 -23.32
CA VAL A 149 4.00 4.14 -23.76
C VAL A 149 3.48 4.86 -25.00
N ASP A 150 2.60 4.25 -25.77
CA ASP A 150 1.99 4.84 -26.97
C ASP A 150 0.70 5.63 -26.69
N PHE A 151 0.23 5.65 -25.44
CA PHE A 151 -1.00 6.32 -25.05
C PHE A 151 -0.70 7.52 -24.14
N SER A 152 -1.40 8.63 -24.42
CA SER A 152 -1.38 9.80 -23.52
C SER A 152 -2.26 9.56 -22.28
N VAL A 153 -2.12 10.46 -21.31
CA VAL A 153 -2.97 10.44 -20.10
C VAL A 153 -4.45 10.59 -20.49
N GLU A 154 -4.75 11.47 -21.46
CA GLU A 154 -6.11 11.71 -21.97
C GLU A 154 -6.71 10.46 -22.64
N ASP A 155 -5.89 9.65 -23.31
CA ASP A 155 -6.37 8.41 -23.91
C ASP A 155 -6.73 7.36 -22.85
N VAL A 156 -5.93 7.27 -21.79
CA VAL A 156 -6.18 6.35 -20.68
C VAL A 156 -7.38 6.80 -19.85
N GLU A 157 -7.58 8.10 -19.62
CA GLU A 157 -8.76 8.64 -18.92
C GLU A 157 -10.07 8.24 -19.58
N LYS A 158 -10.13 8.24 -20.91
CA LYS A 158 -11.33 7.81 -21.66
C LYS A 158 -11.69 6.34 -21.46
N TRP A 159 -10.75 5.51 -20.99
CA TRP A 159 -11.00 4.08 -20.73
C TRP A 159 -11.42 3.78 -19.29
N ILE A 160 -11.13 4.71 -18.37
CA ILE A 160 -11.39 4.56 -16.93
C ILE A 160 -12.68 5.29 -16.52
N SER A 161 -13.18 6.20 -17.38
CA SER A 161 -14.46 6.87 -17.17
C SER A 161 -15.65 6.01 -17.59
#